data_eb00c5be93c123459b8c72cfd8d09252
#
_entry.id   eb00c5be93c123459b8c72cfd8d09252
#
_cell.length_a   1.000
_cell.length_b   1.000
_cell.length_c   1.000
_cell.angle_alpha   90.00
_cell.angle_beta   90.00
_cell.angle_gamma   90.00
#
_symmetry.space_group_name_H-M   'P 1'
#
loop_
_entity.id
_entity.type
_entity.pdbx_description
1 polymer ?
#
loop_
_entity_poly.entity_id
_entity_poly.type
_entity_poly.pdbx_seq_one_letter_code
_entity_poly.pdbx_strand_id
1 'polypeptide(L)'
;MRLLLLGNEAIAYGALSGGVAVATAYPGTPSTEIIETLEEFKDRFVHWATNEKVAFELAYGAALAGARALTAMKHVGLIVAADPLHSAAYTGVVGVFSSCPPTTPGCTLRKMNKTPDDTGSSRLS
;
A
#
# COMPACT_ATOMS: atom_id res chain seq x y z
N MET A 1 7.55 -23.73 4.45
CA MET A 1 6.49 -24.22 3.52
C MET A 1 6.66 -23.51 2.19
N ARG A 2 6.63 -24.26 1.10
CA ARG A 2 6.70 -23.68 -0.25
C ARG A 2 5.29 -23.63 -0.83
N LEU A 3 4.88 -22.46 -1.33
CA LEU A 3 3.60 -22.27 -2.01
C LEU A 3 3.85 -21.84 -3.46
N LEU A 4 3.04 -22.38 -4.36
CA LEU A 4 2.98 -21.89 -5.73
C LEU A 4 1.93 -20.78 -5.79
N LEU A 5 2.38 -19.54 -6.01
CA LEU A 5 1.54 -18.35 -5.96
C LEU A 5 1.67 -17.55 -7.25
N LEU A 6 0.57 -16.91 -7.65
CA LEU A 6 0.63 -15.83 -8.62
C LEU A 6 1.35 -14.61 -8.01
N GLY A 7 1.89 -13.72 -8.85
CA GLY A 7 2.64 -12.54 -8.36
C GLY A 7 1.85 -11.68 -7.37
N ASN A 8 0.58 -11.42 -7.65
CA ASN A 8 -0.29 -10.64 -6.76
C ASN A 8 -0.55 -11.35 -5.42
N GLU A 9 -0.75 -12.66 -5.45
CA GLU A 9 -0.89 -13.46 -4.23
C GLU A 9 0.40 -13.44 -3.40
N ALA A 10 1.55 -13.52 -4.05
CA ALA A 10 2.85 -13.45 -3.37
C ALA A 10 3.04 -12.09 -2.67
N ILE A 11 2.63 -10.99 -3.30
CA ILE A 11 2.65 -9.66 -2.69
C ILE A 11 1.73 -9.61 -1.46
N ALA A 12 0.52 -10.17 -1.55
CA ALA A 12 -0.42 -10.22 -0.43
C ALA A 12 0.13 -11.03 0.74
N TYR A 13 0.69 -12.21 0.50
CA TYR A 13 1.33 -13.02 1.54
C TYR A 13 2.55 -12.33 2.14
N GLY A 14 3.34 -11.64 1.33
CA GLY A 14 4.45 -10.82 1.82
C GLY A 14 3.99 -9.69 2.74
N ALA A 15 2.90 -9.04 2.40
CA ALA A 15 2.28 -8.00 3.22
C ALA A 15 1.79 -8.56 4.57
N LEU A 16 1.16 -9.75 4.55
CA LEU A 16 0.73 -10.44 5.78
C LEU A 16 1.92 -10.78 6.67
N SER A 17 2.99 -11.31 6.08
CA SER A 17 4.23 -11.60 6.82
C SER A 17 4.86 -10.34 7.39
N GLY A 18 4.71 -9.20 6.72
CA GLY A 18 5.16 -7.89 7.19
C GLY A 18 4.29 -7.27 8.26
N GLY A 19 3.19 -7.91 8.66
CA GLY A 19 2.31 -7.42 9.71
C GLY A 19 1.32 -6.35 9.28
N VAL A 20 0.91 -6.33 8.02
CA VAL A 20 -0.11 -5.39 7.53
C VAL A 20 -1.43 -5.65 8.25
N ALA A 21 -1.98 -4.60 8.86
CA ALA A 21 -3.27 -4.65 9.57
C ALA A 21 -4.42 -4.04 8.76
N VAL A 22 -4.12 -3.06 7.90
CA VAL A 22 -5.09 -2.34 7.09
C VAL A 22 -4.69 -2.40 5.62
N ALA A 23 -5.61 -2.80 4.77
CA ALA A 23 -5.41 -2.81 3.33
C ALA A 23 -6.55 -2.08 2.63
N THR A 24 -6.21 -1.18 1.73
CA THR A 24 -7.19 -0.38 0.99
C THR A 24 -6.90 -0.43 -0.50
N ALA A 25 -7.94 -0.35 -1.30
CA ALA A 25 -7.80 -0.29 -2.75
C ALA A 25 -9.00 0.35 -3.43
N TYR A 26 -8.79 0.73 -4.66
CA TYR A 26 -9.84 0.93 -5.66
C TYR A 26 -9.69 -0.14 -6.75
N PRO A 27 -10.78 -0.79 -7.21
CA PRO A 27 -10.68 -1.86 -8.18
C PRO A 27 -9.98 -1.42 -9.47
N GLY A 28 -9.03 -2.20 -9.92
CA GLY A 28 -8.31 -1.94 -11.16
C GLY A 28 -7.32 -3.04 -11.50
N THR A 29 -7.46 -3.61 -12.69
CA THR A 29 -6.52 -4.59 -13.21
C THR A 29 -5.13 -3.96 -13.39
N PRO A 30 -4.05 -4.60 -13.00
CA PRO A 30 -3.93 -5.96 -12.48
C PRO A 30 -3.78 -6.05 -10.93
N SER A 31 -4.02 -4.99 -10.17
CA SER A 31 -3.74 -4.95 -8.72
C SER A 31 -4.87 -5.46 -7.82
N THR A 32 -6.06 -5.67 -8.37
CA THR A 32 -7.25 -6.09 -7.63
C THR A 32 -7.05 -7.37 -6.83
N GLU A 33 -6.36 -8.35 -7.40
CA GLU A 33 -6.14 -9.66 -6.80
C GLU A 33 -5.32 -9.61 -5.51
N ILE A 34 -4.50 -8.58 -5.31
CA ILE A 34 -3.74 -8.39 -4.06
C ILE A 34 -4.71 -8.24 -2.89
N ILE A 35 -5.70 -7.38 -3.05
CA ILE A 35 -6.69 -7.09 -2.01
C ILE A 35 -7.69 -8.23 -1.86
N GLU A 36 -8.11 -8.85 -2.96
CA GLU A 36 -8.98 -10.03 -2.92
C GLU A 36 -8.33 -11.17 -2.11
N THR A 37 -7.03 -11.39 -2.29
CA THR A 37 -6.29 -12.38 -1.50
C THR A 37 -6.26 -11.99 -0.02
N LEU A 38 -6.08 -10.72 0.30
CA LEU A 38 -6.07 -10.23 1.69
C LEU A 38 -7.45 -10.34 2.36
N GLU A 39 -8.53 -10.22 1.59
CA GLU A 39 -9.90 -10.38 2.11
C GLU A 39 -10.19 -11.79 2.66
N GLU A 40 -9.45 -12.79 2.22
CA GLU A 40 -9.58 -14.15 2.75
C GLU A 40 -9.16 -14.25 4.23
N PHE A 41 -8.37 -13.30 4.70
CA PHE A 41 -7.86 -13.24 6.07
C PHE A 41 -8.69 -12.28 6.91
N LYS A 42 -9.63 -12.82 7.68
CA LYS A 42 -10.64 -12.06 8.44
C LYS A 42 -10.10 -11.21 9.59
N ASP A 43 -8.85 -11.42 9.99
CA ASP A 43 -8.19 -10.65 11.05
C ASP A 43 -7.56 -9.35 10.57
N ARG A 44 -7.78 -9.00 9.31
CA ARG A 44 -7.29 -7.77 8.69
C ARG A 44 -8.45 -6.87 8.29
N PHE A 45 -8.25 -5.57 8.40
CA PHE A 45 -9.21 -4.61 7.88
C PHE A 45 -8.93 -4.37 6.39
N VAL A 46 -9.86 -4.76 5.55
CA VAL A 46 -9.78 -4.56 4.10
C VAL A 46 -10.93 -3.67 3.65
N HIS A 47 -10.62 -2.63 2.90
CA HIS A 47 -11.60 -1.66 2.46
C HIS A 47 -11.42 -1.30 0.98
N TRP A 48 -12.52 -1.42 0.23
CA TRP A 48 -12.61 -0.93 -1.14
C TRP A 48 -13.11 0.51 -1.12
N ALA A 49 -12.28 1.43 -1.57
CA ALA A 49 -12.59 2.86 -1.55
C ALA A 49 -13.29 3.31 -2.84
N THR A 50 -13.83 4.52 -2.83
CA THR A 50 -14.51 5.11 -3.98
C THR A 50 -13.55 5.56 -5.09
N ASN A 51 -12.31 5.82 -4.75
CA ASN A 51 -11.21 6.11 -5.69
C ASN A 51 -9.86 5.88 -5.01
N GLU A 52 -8.79 5.97 -5.78
CA GLU A 52 -7.43 5.73 -5.30
C GLU A 52 -6.97 6.77 -4.28
N LYS A 53 -7.41 8.01 -4.42
CA LYS A 53 -7.10 9.08 -3.46
C LYS A 53 -7.63 8.74 -2.08
N VAL A 54 -8.90 8.35 -1.99
CA VAL A 54 -9.54 7.94 -0.73
C VAL A 54 -8.89 6.69 -0.17
N ALA A 55 -8.56 5.71 -1.01
CA ALA A 55 -7.86 4.51 -0.59
C ALA A 55 -6.51 4.85 0.07
N PHE A 56 -5.74 5.72 -0.57
CA PHE A 56 -4.45 6.15 -0.03
C PHE A 56 -4.61 6.93 1.28
N GLU A 57 -5.54 7.86 1.34
CA GLU A 57 -5.79 8.66 2.54
C GLU A 57 -6.22 7.81 3.73
N LEU A 58 -7.03 6.78 3.50
CA LEU A 58 -7.45 5.85 4.54
C LEU A 58 -6.25 5.05 5.07
N ALA A 59 -5.42 4.52 4.18
CA ALA A 59 -4.19 3.82 4.55
C ALA A 59 -3.22 4.75 5.29
N TYR A 60 -3.10 5.99 4.84
CA TYR A 60 -2.26 7.01 5.45
C TYR A 60 -2.72 7.34 6.87
N GLY A 61 -4.03 7.51 7.06
CA GLY A 61 -4.59 7.76 8.40
C GLY A 61 -4.35 6.59 9.35
N ALA A 62 -4.49 5.35 8.87
CA ALA A 62 -4.17 4.17 9.66
C ALA A 62 -2.67 4.12 10.06
N ALA A 63 -1.80 4.50 9.14
CA ALA A 63 -0.36 4.57 9.40
C ALA A 63 0.01 5.66 10.41
N LEU A 64 -0.65 6.81 10.37
CA LEU A 64 -0.49 7.86 11.37
C LEU A 64 -0.89 7.39 12.77
N ALA A 65 -1.89 6.51 12.86
CA ALA A 65 -2.31 5.89 14.11
C ALA A 65 -1.39 4.76 14.59
N GLY A 66 -0.35 4.44 13.83
CA GLY A 66 0.64 3.43 14.19
C GLY A 66 0.44 2.05 13.55
N ALA A 67 -0.59 1.86 12.75
CA ALA A 67 -0.82 0.59 12.04
C ALA A 67 0.06 0.49 10.78
N ARG A 68 0.40 -0.73 10.41
CA ARG A 68 0.98 -1.00 9.10
C ARG A 68 -0.13 -1.10 8.07
N ALA A 69 -0.09 -0.27 7.06
CA ALA A 69 -1.13 -0.19 6.04
C ALA A 69 -0.56 -0.43 4.64
N LEU A 70 -1.36 -1.09 3.83
CA LEU A 70 -1.10 -1.32 2.40
C LEU A 70 -2.21 -0.65 1.59
N THR A 71 -1.84 0.05 0.55
CA THR A 71 -2.78 0.45 -0.49
C THR A 71 -2.32 -0.09 -1.84
N ALA A 72 -3.25 -0.65 -2.60
CA ALA A 72 -2.98 -1.22 -3.91
C ALA A 72 -3.75 -0.47 -4.99
N MET A 73 -3.08 -0.15 -6.08
CA MET A 73 -3.68 0.54 -7.21
C MET A 73 -2.91 0.26 -8.49
N LYS A 74 -3.58 0.41 -9.63
CA LYS A 74 -2.93 0.36 -10.93
C LYS A 74 -2.09 1.62 -11.16
N HIS A 75 -1.22 1.60 -12.17
CA HIS A 75 -0.29 2.71 -12.44
C HIS A 75 -0.98 4.07 -12.64
N VAL A 76 -2.08 4.11 -13.37
CA VAL A 76 -2.83 5.37 -13.56
C VAL A 76 -3.54 5.83 -12.28
N GLY A 77 -3.86 4.92 -11.39
CA GLY A 77 -4.42 5.25 -10.08
C GLY A 77 -3.43 6.03 -9.20
N LEU A 78 -2.14 5.84 -9.41
CA LEU A 78 -1.11 6.60 -8.72
C LEU A 78 -1.19 8.10 -9.02
N ILE A 79 -1.61 8.47 -10.21
CA ILE A 79 -1.83 9.88 -10.60
C ILE A 79 -3.01 10.44 -9.81
N VAL A 80 -4.07 9.66 -9.63
CA VAL A 80 -5.24 10.06 -8.82
C VAL A 80 -4.84 10.25 -7.35
N ALA A 81 -3.96 9.40 -6.84
CA ALA A 81 -3.46 9.44 -5.47
C ALA A 81 -2.26 10.39 -5.28
N ALA A 82 -1.85 11.14 -6.29
CA ALA A 82 -0.64 11.96 -6.25
C ALA A 82 -0.66 13.01 -5.12
N ASP A 83 -1.78 13.67 -4.90
CA ASP A 83 -1.93 14.67 -3.83
C ASP A 83 -1.64 14.08 -2.44
N PRO A 84 -2.37 13.07 -1.94
CA PRO A 84 -2.08 12.50 -0.65
C PRO A 84 -0.71 11.81 -0.60
N LEU A 85 -0.22 11.27 -1.71
CA LEU A 85 1.11 10.68 -1.78
C LEU A 85 2.20 11.73 -1.50
N HIS A 86 2.10 12.90 -2.12
CA HIS A 86 3.04 13.99 -1.88
C HIS A 86 2.94 14.52 -0.45
N SER A 87 1.73 14.68 0.07
CA SER A 87 1.50 15.09 1.44
C SER A 87 2.11 14.13 2.45
N ALA A 88 1.94 12.82 2.22
CA ALA A 88 2.54 11.78 3.04
C ALA A 88 4.09 11.80 2.97
N ALA A 89 4.65 12.08 1.80
CA ALA A 89 6.09 12.20 1.62
C ALA A 89 6.67 13.38 2.41
N TYR A 90 5.99 14.51 2.45
CA TYR A 90 6.40 15.66 3.25
C TYR A 90 6.27 15.43 4.75
N THR A 91 5.15 14.88 5.19
CA THR A 91 4.86 14.66 6.60
C THR A 91 5.70 13.51 7.17
N GLY A 92 5.93 12.49 6.35
CA GLY A 92 6.56 11.24 6.76
C GLY A 92 5.66 10.41 7.66
N VAL A 93 5.59 9.11 7.39
CA VAL A 93 4.87 8.13 8.21
C VAL A 93 5.67 6.85 8.29
N VAL A 94 5.54 6.16 9.39
CA VAL A 94 6.07 4.81 9.56
C VAL A 94 4.96 3.85 9.16
N GLY A 95 5.16 3.11 8.07
CA GLY A 95 4.33 1.95 7.77
C GLY A 95 3.35 2.02 6.60
N VAL A 96 3.33 3.09 5.80
CA VAL A 96 2.56 3.06 4.54
C VAL A 96 3.38 2.35 3.46
N PHE A 97 2.76 1.37 2.84
CA PHE A 97 3.30 0.66 1.71
C PHE A 97 2.32 0.79 0.55
N SER A 98 2.77 1.38 -0.54
CA SER A 98 2.00 1.45 -1.78
C SER A 98 2.56 0.45 -2.78
N SER A 99 1.71 -0.43 -3.26
CA SER A 99 2.07 -1.42 -4.28
C SER A 99 1.31 -1.16 -5.56
N CYS A 100 2.07 -1.13 -6.62
CA CYS A 100 1.57 -1.19 -7.98
C CYS A 100 2.21 -2.43 -8.62
N PRO A 101 1.47 -3.27 -9.36
CA PRO A 101 2.02 -4.51 -9.86
C PRO A 101 3.23 -4.32 -10.77
N PRO A 102 4.23 -5.17 -10.67
CA PRO A 102 5.50 -5.03 -11.42
C PRO A 102 5.36 -5.23 -12.93
N THR A 103 4.23 -5.74 -13.39
CA THR A 103 3.95 -5.93 -14.81
C THR A 103 3.63 -4.65 -15.58
N THR A 104 3.49 -3.54 -14.87
CA THR A 104 3.16 -2.25 -15.49
C THR A 104 4.43 -1.39 -15.59
N PRO A 105 4.77 -0.89 -16.79
CA PRO A 105 5.93 -0.04 -16.95
C PRO A 105 5.89 1.19 -16.03
N GLY A 106 6.97 1.45 -15.33
CA GLY A 106 7.09 2.60 -14.43
C GLY A 106 6.54 2.39 -13.02
N CYS A 107 6.09 1.18 -12.70
CA CYS A 107 5.59 0.90 -11.35
C CYS A 107 6.70 0.42 -10.42
N THR A 108 6.88 1.10 -9.33
CA THR A 108 7.87 0.76 -8.31
C THR A 108 7.19 0.58 -6.95
N LEU A 109 7.60 -0.44 -6.23
CA LEU A 109 7.29 -0.60 -4.82
C LEU A 109 8.02 0.47 -4.02
N ARG A 110 7.30 1.32 -3.33
CA ARG A 110 7.91 2.34 -2.47
C ARG A 110 7.52 2.14 -1.02
N LYS A 111 8.52 2.00 -0.18
CA LYS A 111 8.38 2.06 1.26
C LYS A 111 8.70 3.48 1.71
N MET A 112 7.75 4.14 2.32
CA MET A 112 8.01 5.39 3.00
C MET A 112 8.39 5.08 4.45
N ASN A 113 9.63 5.34 4.79
CA ASN A 113 10.15 5.10 6.13
C ASN A 113 10.78 6.39 6.65
N LYS A 114 10.26 6.87 7.76
CA LYS A 114 10.92 7.91 8.53
C LYS A 114 11.64 7.23 9.68
N THR A 115 12.95 7.22 9.63
CA THR A 115 13.74 6.76 10.79
C THR A 115 13.75 7.87 11.85
N PRO A 116 13.78 7.52 13.14
CA PRO A 116 13.80 8.50 14.23
C PRO A 116 14.99 9.50 14.18
N ASP A 117 16.04 9.14 13.44
CA ASP A 117 17.27 9.92 13.35
C ASP A 117 17.32 10.88 12.16
N ASP A 118 16.27 10.88 11.32
CA ASP A 118 16.23 11.73 10.13
C ASP A 118 15.70 13.13 10.52
N THR A 119 16.61 13.98 10.95
CA THR A 119 16.32 15.40 11.21
C THR A 119 15.86 16.07 9.93
N GLY A 120 14.59 15.91 9.59
CA GLY A 120 13.90 16.76 8.65
C GLY A 120 13.93 16.39 7.17
N SER A 121 14.52 15.28 6.76
CA SER A 121 14.43 14.83 5.36
C SER A 121 13.68 13.50 5.24
N SER A 122 12.52 13.51 4.60
CA SER A 122 11.82 12.30 4.18
C SER A 122 12.53 11.74 2.96
N ARG A 123 13.12 10.55 3.07
CA ARG A 123 13.64 9.82 1.91
C ARG A 123 12.58 8.89 1.38
N LEU A 124 12.27 9.08 0.10
CA LEU A 124 11.55 8.11 -0.70
C LEU A 124 12.57 7.09 -1.18
N SER A 125 12.52 5.88 -0.68
CA SER A 125 13.34 4.77 -1.15
C SER A 125 12.47 3.66 -1.72
#